data_3c8cd1e89bbef1c350e9d5fba432ee7e
#
_entry.id   3c8cd1e89bbef1c350e9d5fba432ee7e
#
_cell.length_a   1.000
_cell.length_b   1.000
_cell.length_c   1.000
_cell.angle_alpha   90.00
_cell.angle_beta   90.00
_cell.angle_gamma   90.00
#
_symmetry.space_group_name_H-M   'P 1'
#
loop_
_entity.id
_entity.type
_entity.pdbx_description
1 polymer ?
#
loop_
_entity_poly.entity_id
_entity_poly.type
_entity_poly.pdbx_seq_one_letter_code
_entity_poly.pdbx_strand_id
1 'polypeptide(L)'
;MIRKIIKIDKEKCNGCGACASACHEGAIDIIDGKAELVREHFCDGLGDCLPECPTGAISFEEREAPAYDEEAVKEAQKKIAAKNRAISSHSGCPGSKIMQIRRTETSEPIKASSTADLGSKLQNWPVQIKLAPVNAPYFNGSKLLIAADCTAYAYAAFHQDFIRNKVTLIGCPKLDQVDYSEKLTAIIQNNNIQSVTIVRMEVPCCGGLEIAAKKALQASGKFIPWQVVTISIDGKIME
;
A
#
# COMPACT_ATOMS: atom_id res chain seq x y z
N MET A 1 9.96 -5.88 -40.58
CA MET A 1 10.49 -4.56 -40.99
C MET A 1 11.60 -4.14 -40.07
N ILE A 2 12.61 -3.42 -40.54
CA ILE A 2 13.63 -2.87 -39.64
C ILE A 2 13.00 -1.74 -38.82
N ARG A 3 13.10 -1.83 -37.50
CA ARG A 3 12.60 -0.81 -36.59
C ARG A 3 13.37 -0.77 -35.27
N LYS A 4 13.27 0.34 -34.57
CA LYS A 4 13.82 0.52 -33.24
C LYS A 4 13.01 -0.27 -32.24
N ILE A 5 13.68 -1.10 -31.43
CA ILE A 5 13.07 -1.95 -30.41
C ILE A 5 14.00 -2.00 -29.19
N ILE A 6 13.49 -2.35 -28.04
CA ILE A 6 14.32 -2.51 -26.85
C ILE A 6 15.10 -3.82 -26.89
N LYS A 7 16.31 -3.77 -26.31
CA LYS A 7 17.16 -4.92 -26.03
C LYS A 7 17.47 -4.97 -24.54
N ILE A 8 17.34 -6.15 -23.96
CA ILE A 8 17.62 -6.36 -22.53
C ILE A 8 18.86 -7.23 -22.39
N ASP A 9 19.87 -6.69 -21.72
CA ASP A 9 21.10 -7.40 -21.37
C ASP A 9 20.83 -8.26 -20.10
N LYS A 10 20.74 -9.58 -20.29
CA LYS A 10 20.45 -10.53 -19.22
C LYS A 10 21.54 -10.60 -18.16
N GLU A 11 22.79 -10.27 -18.48
CA GLU A 11 23.89 -10.28 -17.51
C GLU A 11 23.80 -9.10 -16.53
N LYS A 12 23.41 -7.94 -17.04
CA LYS A 12 23.20 -6.74 -16.23
C LYS A 12 21.87 -6.72 -15.50
N CYS A 13 20.87 -7.47 -15.98
CA CYS A 13 19.53 -7.52 -15.40
C CYS A 13 19.56 -8.21 -14.02
N ASN A 14 19.04 -7.55 -12.98
CA ASN A 14 18.88 -8.11 -11.65
C ASN A 14 17.47 -8.65 -11.35
N GLY A 15 16.55 -8.63 -12.34
CA GLY A 15 15.20 -9.17 -12.20
C GLY A 15 14.22 -8.34 -11.35
N CYS A 16 14.51 -7.07 -11.10
CA CYS A 16 13.69 -6.22 -10.21
C CYS A 16 12.26 -5.96 -10.71
N GLY A 17 11.97 -6.18 -12.00
CA GLY A 17 10.63 -6.02 -12.58
C GLY A 17 10.21 -4.59 -12.89
N ALA A 18 11.02 -3.56 -12.60
CA ALA A 18 10.66 -2.17 -12.82
C ALA A 18 10.30 -1.89 -14.30
N CYS A 19 11.08 -2.41 -15.24
CA CYS A 19 10.82 -2.27 -16.67
C CYS A 19 9.51 -2.95 -17.13
N ALA A 20 9.16 -4.09 -16.57
CA ALA A 20 7.90 -4.76 -16.88
C ALA A 20 6.70 -3.95 -16.38
N SER A 21 6.84 -3.31 -15.20
CA SER A 21 5.82 -2.43 -14.63
C SER A 21 5.67 -1.12 -15.41
N ALA A 22 6.77 -0.60 -15.99
CA ALA A 22 6.78 0.64 -16.78
C ALA A 22 6.36 0.44 -18.24
N CYS A 23 6.30 -0.79 -18.73
CA CYS A 23 5.85 -1.08 -20.08
C CYS A 23 4.33 -1.03 -20.14
N HIS A 24 3.77 0.06 -20.65
CA HIS A 24 2.33 0.27 -20.77
C HIS A 24 1.66 -0.73 -21.72
N GLU A 25 2.41 -1.23 -22.71
CA GLU A 25 1.94 -2.18 -23.72
C GLU A 25 2.04 -3.64 -23.25
N GLY A 26 2.77 -3.90 -22.15
CA GLY A 26 2.95 -5.24 -21.60
C GLY A 26 3.83 -6.13 -22.50
N ALA A 27 4.84 -5.55 -23.16
CA ALA A 27 5.77 -6.28 -24.02
C ALA A 27 6.83 -7.08 -23.25
N ILE A 28 7.10 -6.71 -21.97
CA ILE A 28 8.17 -7.26 -21.14
C ILE A 28 7.57 -8.14 -20.04
N ASP A 29 8.10 -9.33 -19.85
CA ASP A 29 7.81 -10.21 -18.71
C ASP A 29 9.10 -10.60 -17.97
N ILE A 30 8.95 -11.10 -16.73
CA ILE A 30 10.06 -11.65 -15.95
C ILE A 30 10.04 -13.18 -16.09
N ILE A 31 11.07 -13.74 -16.73
CA ILE A 31 11.25 -15.17 -16.93
C ILE A 31 12.54 -15.59 -16.22
N ASP A 32 12.46 -16.60 -15.39
CA ASP A 32 13.60 -17.13 -14.61
C ASP A 32 14.39 -16.05 -13.86
N GLY A 33 13.66 -15.05 -13.33
CA GLY A 33 14.25 -13.94 -12.56
C GLY A 33 14.97 -12.89 -13.41
N LYS A 34 14.78 -12.87 -14.74
CA LYS A 34 15.33 -11.88 -15.66
C LYS A 34 14.23 -11.29 -16.53
N ALA A 35 14.38 -10.02 -16.89
CA ALA A 35 13.45 -9.37 -17.80
C ALA A 35 13.69 -9.85 -19.24
N GLU A 36 12.63 -10.14 -19.97
CA GLU A 36 12.66 -10.53 -21.38
C GLU A 36 11.59 -9.79 -22.17
N LEU A 37 11.93 -9.41 -23.42
CA LEU A 37 10.96 -8.89 -24.38
C LEU A 37 10.23 -10.06 -25.02
N VAL A 38 9.08 -10.43 -24.46
CA VAL A 38 8.33 -11.63 -24.89
C VAL A 38 7.34 -11.38 -26.01
N ARG A 39 6.94 -10.13 -26.21
CA ARG A 39 5.99 -9.72 -27.26
C ARG A 39 6.55 -8.55 -28.05
N GLU A 40 7.36 -8.87 -29.05
CA GLU A 40 8.02 -7.83 -29.85
C GLU A 40 7.03 -6.90 -30.57
N HIS A 41 5.91 -7.43 -31.04
CA HIS A 41 4.84 -6.65 -31.69
C HIS A 41 4.06 -5.75 -30.70
N PHE A 42 4.25 -5.87 -29.41
CA PHE A 42 3.70 -4.98 -28.39
C PHE A 42 4.64 -3.82 -28.04
N CYS A 43 5.93 -3.94 -28.34
CA CYS A 43 6.87 -2.88 -28.06
C CYS A 43 6.69 -1.74 -29.09
N ASP A 44 6.33 -0.55 -28.64
CA ASP A 44 6.20 0.65 -29.47
C ASP A 44 7.55 1.28 -29.84
N GLY A 45 8.61 0.97 -29.09
CA GLY A 45 9.94 1.53 -29.27
C GLY A 45 10.14 2.93 -28.69
N LEU A 46 9.20 3.43 -27.85
CA LEU A 46 9.32 4.73 -27.17
C LEU A 46 10.35 4.70 -26.04
N GLY A 47 10.41 3.58 -25.29
CA GLY A 47 11.48 3.33 -24.33
C GLY A 47 11.22 3.83 -22.92
N ASP A 48 9.97 3.95 -22.50
CA ASP A 48 9.57 4.32 -21.13
C ASP A 48 10.17 3.39 -20.05
N CYS A 49 10.52 2.17 -20.44
CA CYS A 49 11.19 1.21 -19.58
C CYS A 49 12.70 1.49 -19.34
N LEU A 50 13.35 2.34 -20.16
CA LEU A 50 14.80 2.60 -20.04
C LEU A 50 15.16 3.34 -18.74
N PRO A 51 14.52 4.49 -18.43
CA PRO A 51 14.85 5.25 -17.21
C PRO A 51 14.54 4.49 -15.92
N GLU A 52 13.63 3.52 -15.98
CA GLU A 52 13.22 2.73 -14.82
C GLU A 52 14.18 1.58 -14.49
N CYS A 53 15.16 1.31 -15.36
CA CYS A 53 16.12 0.24 -15.13
C CYS A 53 17.29 0.68 -14.23
N PRO A 54 17.36 0.25 -12.94
CA PRO A 54 18.39 0.71 -12.02
C PRO A 54 19.80 0.21 -12.37
N THR A 55 19.89 -0.84 -13.20
CA THR A 55 21.16 -1.43 -13.60
C THR A 55 21.61 -1.03 -15.02
N GLY A 56 20.80 -0.23 -15.74
CA GLY A 56 21.08 0.15 -17.11
C GLY A 56 21.14 -1.05 -18.07
N ALA A 57 20.38 -2.12 -17.79
CA ALA A 57 20.36 -3.33 -18.61
C ALA A 57 19.55 -3.17 -19.91
N ILE A 58 18.85 -2.05 -20.12
CA ILE A 58 17.98 -1.85 -21.28
C ILE A 58 18.60 -0.82 -22.21
N SER A 59 18.60 -1.13 -23.49
CA SER A 59 19.08 -0.28 -24.57
C SER A 59 18.16 -0.40 -25.77
N PHE A 60 18.34 0.49 -26.75
CA PHE A 60 17.70 0.35 -28.06
C PHE A 60 18.59 -0.43 -29.01
N GLU A 61 17.98 -1.23 -29.87
CA GLU A 61 18.60 -1.77 -31.07
C GLU A 61 17.68 -1.59 -32.29
N GLU A 62 18.28 -1.42 -33.47
CA GLU A 62 17.56 -1.47 -34.73
C GLU A 62 17.74 -2.85 -35.35
N ARG A 63 16.66 -3.57 -35.51
CA ARG A 63 16.66 -4.89 -36.12
C ARG A 63 15.34 -5.19 -36.80
N GLU A 64 15.34 -6.25 -37.56
CA GLU A 64 14.10 -6.78 -38.09
C GLU A 64 13.21 -7.31 -36.97
N ALA A 65 12.00 -6.73 -36.86
CA ALA A 65 11.00 -7.09 -35.86
C ALA A 65 9.59 -6.95 -36.44
N PRO A 66 8.59 -7.68 -35.90
CA PRO A 66 7.19 -7.49 -36.27
C PRO A 66 6.76 -6.03 -36.13
N ALA A 67 5.83 -5.59 -36.95
CA ALA A 67 5.24 -4.25 -36.80
C ALA A 67 4.55 -4.12 -35.44
N TYR A 68 4.52 -2.90 -34.90
CA TYR A 68 3.73 -2.61 -33.70
C TYR A 68 2.24 -2.83 -33.98
N ASP A 69 1.59 -3.59 -33.10
CA ASP A 69 0.19 -3.97 -33.23
C ASP A 69 -0.62 -3.35 -32.09
N GLU A 70 -1.09 -2.13 -32.33
CA GLU A 70 -1.90 -1.38 -31.38
C GLU A 70 -3.23 -2.07 -31.04
N GLU A 71 -3.82 -2.78 -32.03
CA GLU A 71 -5.09 -3.49 -31.79
C GLU A 71 -4.90 -4.68 -30.87
N ALA A 72 -3.85 -5.47 -31.06
CA ALA A 72 -3.49 -6.57 -30.19
C ALA A 72 -3.17 -6.11 -28.77
N VAL A 73 -2.48 -4.96 -28.61
CA VAL A 73 -2.22 -4.33 -27.31
C VAL A 73 -3.52 -3.94 -26.63
N LYS A 74 -4.43 -3.25 -27.32
CA LYS A 74 -5.74 -2.84 -26.79
C LYS A 74 -6.62 -4.04 -26.39
N GLU A 75 -6.58 -5.11 -27.19
CA GLU A 75 -7.30 -6.35 -26.86
C GLU A 75 -6.71 -7.04 -25.63
N ALA A 76 -5.38 -7.11 -25.52
CA ALA A 76 -4.72 -7.69 -24.36
C ALA A 76 -5.03 -6.89 -23.08
N GLN A 77 -4.99 -5.56 -23.15
CA GLN A 77 -5.36 -4.67 -22.06
C GLN A 77 -6.84 -4.85 -21.66
N LYS A 78 -7.76 -4.96 -22.62
CA LYS A 78 -9.18 -5.25 -22.36
C LYS A 78 -9.36 -6.62 -21.70
N LYS A 79 -8.65 -7.65 -22.14
CA LYS A 79 -8.68 -9.00 -21.55
C LYS A 79 -8.13 -8.99 -20.12
N ILE A 80 -7.05 -8.25 -19.86
CA ILE A 80 -6.49 -8.05 -18.52
C ILE A 80 -7.49 -7.28 -17.63
N ALA A 81 -8.11 -6.21 -18.14
CA ALA A 81 -9.11 -5.44 -17.43
C ALA A 81 -10.40 -6.26 -17.14
N ALA A 82 -10.85 -7.08 -18.10
CA ALA A 82 -11.98 -8.00 -17.91
C ALA A 82 -11.63 -9.11 -16.92
N LYS A 83 -10.42 -9.68 -17.02
CA LYS A 83 -9.90 -10.68 -16.09
C LYS A 83 -9.73 -10.08 -14.68
N ASN A 84 -9.25 -8.84 -14.57
CA ASN A 84 -9.16 -8.13 -13.30
C ASN A 84 -10.54 -7.78 -12.72
N ARG A 85 -11.56 -7.51 -13.55
CA ARG A 85 -12.95 -7.40 -13.10
C ARG A 85 -13.53 -8.73 -12.60
N ALA A 86 -13.22 -9.83 -13.26
CA ALA A 86 -13.65 -11.18 -12.84
C ALA A 86 -12.82 -11.72 -11.67
N ILE A 87 -11.56 -11.26 -11.51
CA ILE A 87 -10.61 -11.67 -10.47
C ILE A 87 -10.62 -10.71 -9.26
N SER A 88 -11.36 -9.59 -9.31
CA SER A 88 -11.43 -8.66 -8.18
C SER A 88 -12.02 -9.27 -6.89
N SER A 89 -12.33 -10.57 -6.90
CA SER A 89 -12.64 -11.33 -5.69
C SER A 89 -11.46 -12.14 -5.12
N HIS A 90 -10.35 -12.44 -5.86
CA HIS A 90 -9.41 -13.46 -5.36
C HIS A 90 -7.91 -13.31 -5.68
N SER A 91 -7.40 -12.27 -6.36
CA SER A 91 -5.96 -12.18 -6.64
C SER A 91 -5.39 -10.76 -6.67
N GLY A 92 -5.16 -10.23 -5.49
CA GLY A 92 -4.21 -9.15 -5.24
C GLY A 92 -3.06 -9.69 -4.38
N CYS A 93 -1.90 -9.00 -4.36
CA CYS A 93 -0.87 -9.28 -3.37
C CYS A 93 -1.52 -9.42 -1.98
N PRO A 94 -1.25 -10.47 -1.20
CA PRO A 94 -1.86 -10.66 0.12
C PRO A 94 -1.73 -9.43 1.03
N GLY A 95 -0.68 -8.62 0.85
CA GLY A 95 -0.45 -7.39 1.59
C GLY A 95 -1.43 -6.26 1.28
N SER A 96 -2.08 -6.26 0.11
CA SER A 96 -3.04 -5.23 -0.31
C SER A 96 -4.49 -5.71 -0.29
N LYS A 97 -4.75 -6.96 0.07
CA LYS A 97 -6.11 -7.51 0.10
C LYS A 97 -6.90 -6.88 1.24
N ILE A 98 -8.08 -6.31 0.92
CA ILE A 98 -8.99 -5.76 1.92
C ILE A 98 -9.55 -6.91 2.77
N MET A 99 -9.36 -6.85 4.08
CA MET A 99 -9.92 -7.82 5.03
C MET A 99 -10.49 -7.08 6.23
N GLN A 100 -11.74 -7.40 6.55
CA GLN A 100 -12.34 -7.07 7.84
C GLN A 100 -12.24 -8.30 8.73
N ILE A 101 -11.46 -8.20 9.79
CA ILE A 101 -11.21 -9.30 10.72
C ILE A 101 -12.33 -9.27 11.76
N ARG A 102 -13.35 -10.12 11.59
CA ARG A 102 -14.39 -10.33 12.59
C ARG A 102 -13.88 -11.36 13.59
N ARG A 103 -13.69 -10.95 14.82
CA ARG A 103 -13.37 -11.85 15.92
C ARG A 103 -14.65 -12.09 16.71
N THR A 104 -15.16 -13.31 16.69
CA THR A 104 -16.16 -13.75 17.65
C THR A 104 -15.44 -13.90 18.99
N GLU A 105 -15.86 -13.14 19.99
CA GLU A 105 -15.47 -13.43 21.39
C GLU A 105 -16.12 -14.78 21.73
N THR A 106 -15.39 -15.86 21.52
CA THR A 106 -15.78 -17.15 22.06
C THR A 106 -15.60 -17.05 23.58
N SER A 107 -16.71 -16.91 24.27
CA SER A 107 -16.79 -17.02 25.72
C SER A 107 -16.63 -18.47 26.14
N GLU A 108 -15.47 -19.07 25.89
CA GLU A 108 -15.09 -20.25 26.64
C GLU A 108 -14.52 -19.80 28.01
N PRO A 109 -14.98 -20.37 29.10
CA PRO A 109 -14.44 -20.04 30.43
C PRO A 109 -13.01 -20.56 30.50
N ILE A 110 -12.05 -19.69 30.21
CA ILE A 110 -10.63 -19.97 30.40
C ILE A 110 -10.40 -20.07 31.87
N LYS A 111 -10.04 -21.29 32.35
CA LYS A 111 -9.55 -21.54 33.69
C LYS A 111 -8.49 -20.51 34.05
N ALA A 112 -8.70 -19.83 35.15
CA ALA A 112 -7.87 -18.76 35.68
C ALA A 112 -6.39 -19.18 35.78
N SER A 113 -5.62 -18.82 34.76
CA SER A 113 -4.19 -18.56 34.91
C SER A 113 -3.96 -17.15 34.36
N SER A 114 -3.28 -16.32 35.10
CA SER A 114 -3.06 -14.89 34.94
C SER A 114 -2.18 -14.53 33.74
N THR A 115 -2.58 -14.94 32.54
CA THR A 115 -2.02 -14.42 31.28
C THR A 115 -3.05 -13.46 30.70
N ALA A 116 -2.74 -12.16 30.74
CA ALA A 116 -3.49 -11.16 30.05
C ALA A 116 -3.78 -11.65 28.61
N ASP A 117 -5.00 -11.42 28.10
CA ASP A 117 -5.41 -11.78 26.73
C ASP A 117 -4.45 -11.10 25.73
N LEU A 118 -3.40 -11.82 25.35
CA LEU A 118 -2.34 -11.38 24.43
C LEU A 118 -2.76 -11.51 22.96
N GLY A 119 -4.03 -11.87 22.67
CA GLY A 119 -4.53 -11.99 21.30
C GLY A 119 -4.48 -10.67 20.56
N SER A 120 -4.14 -10.71 19.27
CA SER A 120 -4.18 -9.53 18.41
C SER A 120 -5.59 -8.92 18.40
N LYS A 121 -5.71 -7.60 18.50
CA LYS A 121 -6.98 -6.85 18.45
C LYS A 121 -7.21 -6.19 17.08
N LEU A 122 -6.37 -6.49 16.09
CA LEU A 122 -6.49 -5.92 14.75
C LEU A 122 -7.80 -6.35 14.08
N GLN A 123 -8.50 -5.39 13.44
CA GLN A 123 -9.81 -5.60 12.83
C GLN A 123 -9.83 -5.37 11.31
N ASN A 124 -8.76 -4.82 10.75
CA ASN A 124 -8.67 -4.50 9.32
C ASN A 124 -7.33 -4.89 8.72
N TRP A 125 -7.34 -5.10 7.43
CA TRP A 125 -6.16 -5.24 6.59
C TRP A 125 -6.44 -4.63 5.22
N PRO A 126 -5.50 -3.94 4.57
CA PRO A 126 -4.17 -3.59 5.04
C PRO A 126 -4.18 -2.51 6.13
N VAL A 127 -3.06 -2.36 6.87
CA VAL A 127 -2.89 -1.35 7.93
C VAL A 127 -2.11 -0.14 7.45
N GLN A 128 -1.23 -0.29 6.46
CA GLN A 128 -0.43 0.82 5.93
C GLN A 128 -1.31 1.85 5.22
N ILE A 129 -1.14 3.14 5.56
CA ILE A 129 -1.91 4.24 4.96
C ILE A 129 -1.82 4.20 3.43
N LYS A 130 -0.61 3.98 2.89
CA LYS A 130 -0.37 3.92 1.43
C LYS A 130 -1.16 2.81 0.75
N LEU A 131 -1.34 1.67 1.41
CA LEU A 131 -2.00 0.48 0.87
C LEU A 131 -3.50 0.45 1.13
N ALA A 132 -3.99 1.11 2.19
CA ALA A 132 -5.40 1.12 2.54
C ALA A 132 -6.23 1.78 1.41
N PRO A 133 -7.29 1.13 0.92
CA PRO A 133 -8.17 1.75 -0.06
C PRO A 133 -8.99 2.86 0.59
N VAL A 134 -9.36 3.89 -0.18
CA VAL A 134 -10.11 5.04 0.34
C VAL A 134 -11.50 4.63 0.84
N ASN A 135 -12.18 3.71 0.13
CA ASN A 135 -13.55 3.31 0.38
C ASN A 135 -13.65 1.86 0.86
N ALA A 136 -12.92 1.50 1.93
CA ALA A 136 -13.05 0.17 2.49
C ALA A 136 -14.27 0.06 3.41
N PRO A 137 -15.04 -1.05 3.36
CA PRO A 137 -16.25 -1.22 4.17
C PRO A 137 -16.01 -1.08 5.69
N TYR A 138 -14.81 -1.40 6.16
CA TYR A 138 -14.46 -1.33 7.58
C TYR A 138 -14.32 0.11 8.12
N PHE A 139 -14.22 1.12 7.25
CA PHE A 139 -14.18 2.52 7.70
C PHE A 139 -15.54 3.05 8.15
N ASN A 140 -16.62 2.52 7.59
CA ASN A 140 -17.94 3.08 7.86
C ASN A 140 -18.39 2.79 9.29
N GLY A 141 -18.69 3.85 10.05
CA GLY A 141 -19.07 3.76 11.46
C GLY A 141 -17.91 3.43 12.40
N SER A 142 -16.67 3.55 11.95
CA SER A 142 -15.49 3.17 12.74
C SER A 142 -14.93 4.30 13.58
N LYS A 143 -14.20 3.92 14.63
CA LYS A 143 -13.21 4.76 15.30
C LYS A 143 -11.87 4.52 14.61
N LEU A 144 -11.21 5.58 14.13
CA LEU A 144 -9.98 5.48 13.37
C LEU A 144 -8.76 5.69 14.28
N LEU A 145 -7.80 4.78 14.21
CA LEU A 145 -6.47 4.93 14.79
C LEU A 145 -5.49 5.24 13.67
N ILE A 146 -4.76 6.34 13.79
CA ILE A 146 -3.63 6.72 12.92
C ILE A 146 -2.38 6.68 13.79
N ALA A 147 -1.49 5.72 13.56
CA ALA A 147 -0.34 5.50 14.43
C ALA A 147 0.98 5.51 13.64
N ALA A 148 2.03 6.03 14.26
CA ALA A 148 3.37 5.90 13.71
C ALA A 148 3.86 4.44 13.84
N ASP A 149 4.58 3.95 12.85
CA ASP A 149 5.04 2.55 12.77
C ASP A 149 5.76 2.07 14.04
N CYS A 150 6.56 2.94 14.67
CA CYS A 150 7.34 2.59 15.86
C CYS A 150 6.50 2.44 17.13
N THR A 151 5.28 2.99 17.19
CA THR A 151 4.50 3.08 18.45
C THR A 151 4.11 1.73 19.00
N ALA A 152 3.75 0.77 18.15
CA ALA A 152 3.39 -0.58 18.56
C ALA A 152 4.58 -1.41 19.07
N TYR A 153 5.78 -1.05 18.68
CA TYR A 153 7.01 -1.68 19.15
C TYR A 153 7.49 -1.07 20.47
N ALA A 154 7.27 0.23 20.67
CA ALA A 154 7.67 0.93 21.88
C ALA A 154 6.72 0.66 23.05
N TYR A 155 5.41 0.61 22.81
CA TYR A 155 4.38 0.49 23.86
C TYR A 155 3.82 -0.93 23.91
N ALA A 156 4.14 -1.66 24.98
CA ALA A 156 3.83 -3.08 25.12
C ALA A 156 2.31 -3.41 25.05
N ALA A 157 1.45 -2.58 25.62
CA ALA A 157 0.00 -2.79 25.64
C ALA A 157 -0.74 -2.20 24.41
N PHE A 158 -0.04 -1.94 23.31
CA PHE A 158 -0.58 -1.21 22.14
C PHE A 158 -1.87 -1.81 21.58
N HIS A 159 -1.96 -3.14 21.51
CA HIS A 159 -3.17 -3.81 21.03
C HIS A 159 -4.37 -3.58 21.94
N GLN A 160 -4.17 -3.57 23.24
CA GLN A 160 -5.23 -3.43 24.24
C GLN A 160 -5.73 -1.99 24.33
N ASP A 161 -4.82 -1.02 24.33
CA ASP A 161 -5.15 0.37 24.64
C ASP A 161 -5.48 1.19 23.38
N PHE A 162 -4.84 0.87 22.27
CA PHE A 162 -4.98 1.66 21.03
C PHE A 162 -5.70 0.93 19.91
N ILE A 163 -5.39 -0.35 19.62
CA ILE A 163 -5.97 -1.07 18.47
C ILE A 163 -7.39 -1.55 18.75
N ARG A 164 -7.68 -1.99 19.98
CA ARG A 164 -8.99 -2.54 20.34
C ARG A 164 -10.13 -1.62 19.90
N ASN A 165 -11.09 -2.16 19.15
CA ASN A 165 -12.29 -1.48 18.67
C ASN A 165 -12.00 -0.27 17.75
N LYS A 166 -10.86 -0.25 17.08
CA LYS A 166 -10.52 0.78 16.11
C LYS A 166 -10.04 0.17 14.80
N VAL A 167 -10.34 0.84 13.72
CA VAL A 167 -9.70 0.60 12.42
C VAL A 167 -8.34 1.28 12.46
N THR A 168 -7.29 0.52 12.17
CA THR A 168 -5.91 0.94 12.37
C THR A 168 -5.24 1.27 11.03
N LEU A 169 -4.68 2.46 10.94
CA LEU A 169 -3.80 2.88 9.86
C LEU A 169 -2.43 3.27 10.45
N ILE A 170 -1.36 2.80 9.82
CA ILE A 170 0.01 3.10 10.26
C ILE A 170 0.83 3.71 9.12
N GLY A 171 1.89 4.41 9.49
CA GLY A 171 2.85 4.96 8.52
C GLY A 171 4.01 5.68 9.17
N CYS A 172 5.09 5.85 8.41
CA CYS A 172 6.27 6.60 8.81
C CYS A 172 6.56 7.70 7.78
N PRO A 173 6.25 8.98 8.07
CA PRO A 173 6.47 10.06 7.10
C PRO A 173 7.95 10.23 6.71
N LYS A 174 8.87 9.83 7.59
CA LYS A 174 10.31 9.87 7.31
C LYS A 174 10.76 8.81 6.30
N LEU A 175 10.24 7.58 6.42
CA LEU A 175 10.61 6.47 5.54
C LEU A 175 9.83 6.51 4.22
N ASP A 176 8.56 6.82 4.29
CA ASP A 176 7.68 6.82 3.11
C ASP A 176 7.87 8.04 2.20
N GLN A 177 8.43 9.12 2.72
CA GLN A 177 8.70 10.39 1.99
C GLN A 177 7.45 10.94 1.27
N VAL A 178 6.27 10.77 1.86
CA VAL A 178 4.98 11.22 1.31
C VAL A 178 4.22 12.08 2.29
N ASP A 179 3.38 12.97 1.78
CA ASP A 179 2.36 13.66 2.58
C ASP A 179 1.10 12.78 2.63
N TYR A 180 0.79 12.26 3.80
CA TYR A 180 -0.41 11.45 4.01
C TYR A 180 -1.70 12.26 4.03
N SER A 181 -1.63 13.60 4.06
CA SER A 181 -2.81 14.45 4.25
C SER A 181 -3.88 14.24 3.17
N GLU A 182 -3.49 14.12 1.91
CA GLU A 182 -4.43 13.89 0.80
C GLU A 182 -5.17 12.57 0.94
N LYS A 183 -4.41 11.48 1.20
CA LYS A 183 -4.98 10.15 1.36
C LYS A 183 -5.90 10.06 2.57
N LEU A 184 -5.48 10.62 3.71
CA LEU A 184 -6.28 10.65 4.93
C LEU A 184 -7.52 11.53 4.76
N THR A 185 -7.41 12.67 4.06
CA THR A 185 -8.56 13.50 3.70
C THR A 185 -9.58 12.71 2.92
N ALA A 186 -9.17 12.02 1.87
CA ALA A 186 -10.06 11.21 1.05
C ALA A 186 -10.74 10.10 1.87
N ILE A 187 -10.01 9.41 2.77
CA ILE A 187 -10.60 8.40 3.66
C ILE A 187 -11.64 9.04 4.59
N ILE A 188 -11.32 10.16 5.23
CA ILE A 188 -12.22 10.81 6.19
C ILE A 188 -13.46 11.38 5.49
N GLN A 189 -13.30 12.00 4.31
CA GLN A 189 -14.41 12.56 3.55
C GLN A 189 -15.41 11.51 3.07
N ASN A 190 -14.92 10.39 2.56
CA ASN A 190 -15.76 9.39 1.90
C ASN A 190 -16.37 8.36 2.87
N ASN A 191 -16.00 8.37 4.15
CA ASN A 191 -16.47 7.38 5.11
C ASN A 191 -17.05 8.04 6.37
N ASN A 192 -17.98 7.36 7.05
CA ASN A 192 -18.54 7.82 8.32
C ASN A 192 -17.61 7.45 9.47
N ILE A 193 -16.60 8.28 9.76
CA ILE A 193 -15.66 8.11 10.87
C ILE A 193 -16.22 8.74 12.14
N GLN A 194 -16.29 7.98 13.24
CA GLN A 194 -16.83 8.45 14.52
C GLN A 194 -15.83 9.27 15.33
N SER A 195 -14.56 8.88 15.34
CA SER A 195 -13.50 9.57 16.06
C SER A 195 -12.13 9.22 15.48
N VAL A 196 -11.14 10.07 15.72
CA VAL A 196 -9.75 9.85 15.29
C VAL A 196 -8.82 9.90 16.50
N THR A 197 -8.02 8.85 16.68
CA THR A 197 -6.92 8.82 17.64
C THR A 197 -5.60 8.81 16.87
N ILE A 198 -4.74 9.78 17.12
CA ILE A 198 -3.42 9.90 16.52
C ILE A 198 -2.41 9.48 17.58
N VAL A 199 -1.59 8.46 17.28
CA VAL A 199 -0.53 7.99 18.19
C VAL A 199 0.82 8.16 17.51
N ARG A 200 1.71 8.90 18.16
CA ARG A 200 3.04 9.17 17.64
C ARG A 200 4.12 8.94 18.68
N MET A 201 5.36 8.81 18.23
CA MET A 201 6.52 8.86 19.12
C MET A 201 6.87 10.33 19.45
N GLU A 202 7.57 10.54 20.55
CA GLU A 202 8.09 11.85 20.96
C GLU A 202 9.11 12.45 19.96
N VAL A 203 9.72 11.60 19.14
CA VAL A 203 10.76 12.02 18.20
C VAL A 203 10.23 12.95 17.11
N PRO A 204 11.01 13.96 16.67
CA PRO A 204 10.54 14.99 15.74
C PRO A 204 10.02 14.46 14.41
N CYS A 205 10.57 13.35 13.89
CA CYS A 205 10.14 12.78 12.61
C CYS A 205 8.67 12.31 12.61
N CYS A 206 8.10 11.98 13.78
CA CYS A 206 6.69 11.60 13.89
C CYS A 206 5.73 12.79 13.88
N GLY A 207 6.22 14.03 14.03
CA GLY A 207 5.39 15.23 13.92
C GLY A 207 4.70 15.38 12.57
N GLY A 208 5.33 14.88 11.49
CA GLY A 208 4.74 14.90 10.16
C GLY A 208 3.44 14.09 10.05
N LEU A 209 3.31 12.98 10.78
CA LEU A 209 2.07 12.18 10.80
C LEU A 209 0.93 12.94 11.51
N GLU A 210 1.24 13.58 12.63
CA GLU A 210 0.27 14.41 13.37
C GLU A 210 -0.21 15.57 12.49
N ILE A 211 0.72 16.28 11.84
CA ILE A 211 0.40 17.40 10.95
C ILE A 211 -0.49 16.94 9.82
N ALA A 212 -0.16 15.82 9.16
CA ALA A 212 -0.95 15.27 8.06
C ALA A 212 -2.37 14.88 8.50
N ALA A 213 -2.51 14.23 9.66
CA ALA A 213 -3.81 13.85 10.20
C ALA A 213 -4.67 15.09 10.57
N LYS A 214 -4.08 16.12 11.19
CA LYS A 214 -4.77 17.39 11.50
C LYS A 214 -5.21 18.13 10.24
N LYS A 215 -4.34 18.22 9.22
CA LYS A 215 -4.70 18.78 7.90
C LYS A 215 -5.87 18.03 7.27
N ALA A 216 -5.84 16.69 7.33
CA ALA A 216 -6.89 15.85 6.78
C ALA A 216 -8.23 16.06 7.49
N LEU A 217 -8.24 16.17 8.81
CA LEU A 217 -9.43 16.50 9.59
C LEU A 217 -10.02 17.86 9.19
N GLN A 218 -9.18 18.89 9.08
CA GLN A 218 -9.60 20.23 8.65
C GLN A 218 -10.14 20.22 7.22
N ALA A 219 -9.41 19.61 6.27
CA ALA A 219 -9.79 19.55 4.86
C ALA A 219 -11.03 18.67 4.60
N SER A 220 -11.35 17.74 5.50
CA SER A 220 -12.55 16.90 5.38
C SER A 220 -13.86 17.67 5.48
N GLY A 221 -13.87 18.84 6.13
CA GLY A 221 -15.06 19.61 6.42
C GLY A 221 -16.02 18.97 7.43
N LYS A 222 -15.63 17.86 8.07
CA LYS A 222 -16.43 17.14 9.06
C LYS A 222 -16.02 17.50 10.48
N PHE A 223 -17.00 17.60 11.36
CA PHE A 223 -16.74 17.76 12.78
C PHE A 223 -16.58 16.37 13.42
N ILE A 224 -15.34 15.93 13.58
CA ILE A 224 -14.98 14.62 14.14
C ILE A 224 -14.12 14.82 15.38
N PRO A 225 -14.49 14.27 16.55
CA PRO A 225 -13.66 14.34 17.74
C PRO A 225 -12.33 13.61 17.52
N TRP A 226 -11.24 14.23 17.95
CA TRP A 226 -9.91 13.65 17.79
C TRP A 226 -9.02 13.93 19.01
N GLN A 227 -8.01 13.08 19.16
CA GLN A 227 -6.98 13.24 20.20
C GLN A 227 -5.61 12.83 19.65
N VAL A 228 -4.55 13.38 20.27
CA VAL A 228 -3.16 12.97 20.03
C VAL A 228 -2.60 12.35 21.29
N VAL A 229 -1.94 11.22 21.15
CA VAL A 229 -1.20 10.57 22.22
C VAL A 229 0.26 10.45 21.79
N THR A 230 1.16 10.88 22.65
CA THR A 230 2.60 10.78 22.40
C THR A 230 3.17 9.65 23.27
N ILE A 231 3.98 8.78 22.64
CA ILE A 231 4.68 7.69 23.30
C ILE A 231 6.17 8.01 23.30
N SER A 232 6.79 7.89 24.45
CA SER A 232 8.24 8.04 24.61
C SER A 232 9.01 6.82 24.08
N ILE A 233 10.29 6.97 23.81
CA ILE A 233 11.15 5.87 23.33
C ILE A 233 11.29 4.72 24.34
N ASP A 234 11.07 4.99 25.62
CA ASP A 234 11.04 3.99 26.70
C ASP A 234 9.65 3.36 26.93
N GLY A 235 8.69 3.65 26.03
CA GLY A 235 7.39 3.02 26.00
C GLY A 235 6.37 3.54 27.01
N LYS A 236 6.45 4.82 27.40
CA LYS A 236 5.46 5.46 28.29
C LYS A 236 4.58 6.43 27.51
N ILE A 237 3.32 6.54 27.89
CA ILE A 237 2.44 7.59 27.41
C ILE A 237 2.86 8.90 28.08
N MET A 238 3.12 9.93 27.27
CA MET A 238 3.46 11.27 27.74
C MET A 238 2.16 12.08 27.93
N GLU A 239 2.06 12.79 29.04
CA GLU A 239 0.98 13.74 29.33
C GLU A 239 1.15 15.03 28.55
#